data_5b1242bd4f0d886fff8e471868954a56
#
_entry.id   5b1242bd4f0d886fff8e471868954a56
#
_cell.length_a   1.000
_cell.length_b   1.000
_cell.length_c   1.000
_cell.angle_alpha   90.00
_cell.angle_beta   90.00
_cell.angle_gamma   90.00
#
_symmetry.space_group_name_H-M   'P 1'
#
loop_
_entity.id
_entity.type
_entity.pdbx_description
1 polymer ?
#
loop_
_entity_poly.entity_id
_entity_poly.type
_entity_poly.pdbx_seq_one_letter_code
_entity_poly.pdbx_strand_id
1 'polypeptide(L)'
;MEDYYCSNKKHQLEKMTYEQITSTQNPKIKKLLQLQQKSSERRKAGLFVVEGQREVERCAMKGYEIDSIFFCRNIAKSAQPELNDTTEHLLERLQREGKVRIFEISKEVYSKIAYRESTEGVVAEVRTKDMKLEDLGIDESGMKNGHAPLLVVLEGVEKPGNLGAILRTADASGADAVIVCDPGTDLYNP
;
A
#
# COMPACT_ATOMS: atom_id res chain seq x y z
N MET A 1 -22.84 -31.58 15.92
CA MET A 1 -22.68 -31.25 14.47
C MET A 1 -21.86 -30.00 14.24
N GLU A 2 -21.63 -29.17 15.27
CA GLU A 2 -20.78 -27.95 15.20
C GLU A 2 -19.28 -28.24 15.30
N ASP A 3 -18.85 -29.30 15.96
CA ASP A 3 -17.41 -29.61 16.12
C ASP A 3 -16.74 -30.13 14.85
N TYR A 4 -17.52 -30.62 13.88
CA TYR A 4 -17.00 -31.12 12.60
C TYR A 4 -16.61 -29.97 11.61
N TYR A 5 -17.23 -28.78 11.78
CA TYR A 5 -16.94 -27.62 10.92
C TYR A 5 -15.70 -26.87 11.37
N CYS A 6 -15.37 -26.90 12.66
CA CYS A 6 -14.20 -26.21 13.21
C CYS A 6 -12.88 -26.95 12.95
N SER A 7 -12.94 -28.31 12.92
CA SER A 7 -11.75 -29.15 12.68
C SER A 7 -11.25 -29.12 11.24
N ASN A 8 -12.15 -28.93 10.27
CA ASN A 8 -11.77 -28.90 8.85
C ASN A 8 -11.16 -27.57 8.38
N LYS A 9 -11.43 -26.46 9.09
CA LYS A 9 -10.76 -25.16 8.80
C LYS A 9 -9.30 -25.12 9.27
N LYS A 10 -8.94 -25.88 10.31
CA LYS A 10 -7.55 -25.94 10.78
C LYS A 10 -6.62 -26.78 9.91
N HIS A 11 -7.14 -27.68 9.08
CA HIS A 11 -6.33 -28.57 8.23
C HIS A 11 -6.11 -28.06 6.79
N GLN A 12 -6.79 -26.97 6.38
CA GLN A 12 -6.58 -26.33 5.07
C GLN A 12 -5.63 -25.13 5.11
N LEU A 13 -5.04 -24.83 6.24
CA LEU A 13 -3.86 -23.95 6.38
C LEU A 13 -2.56 -24.70 6.00
N GLU A 14 -2.62 -25.54 4.98
CA GLU A 14 -1.40 -26.07 4.35
C GLU A 14 -0.64 -24.90 3.78
N LYS A 15 0.44 -24.57 4.50
CA LYS A 15 1.56 -23.67 4.18
C LYS A 15 1.54 -23.18 2.73
N MET A 16 0.93 -22.00 2.53
CA MET A 16 1.15 -21.29 1.27
C MET A 16 2.65 -21.08 1.13
N THR A 17 3.22 -21.71 0.13
CA THR A 17 4.65 -21.59 -0.18
C THR A 17 4.83 -20.37 -1.06
N TYR A 18 5.47 -19.35 -0.52
CA TYR A 18 5.85 -18.15 -1.26
C TYR A 18 7.27 -18.25 -1.79
N GLU A 19 7.57 -17.59 -2.90
CA GLU A 19 8.94 -17.46 -3.37
C GLU A 19 9.78 -16.77 -2.29
N GLN A 20 10.89 -17.42 -1.89
CA GLN A 20 11.79 -16.94 -0.83
C GLN A 20 12.88 -16.04 -1.41
N ILE A 21 13.08 -14.86 -0.82
CA ILE A 21 14.16 -13.95 -1.18
C ILE A 21 15.03 -13.70 0.06
N THR A 22 16.23 -14.23 0.07
CA THR A 22 17.20 -14.10 1.17
C THR A 22 18.36 -13.16 0.85
N SER A 23 18.55 -12.80 -0.42
CA SER A 23 19.65 -11.95 -0.86
C SER A 23 19.20 -10.51 -1.12
N THR A 24 19.89 -9.55 -0.50
CA THR A 24 19.73 -8.11 -0.78
C THR A 24 20.16 -7.71 -2.20
N GLN A 25 20.87 -8.60 -2.90
CA GLN A 25 21.29 -8.40 -4.29
C GLN A 25 20.25 -8.88 -5.31
N ASN A 26 19.14 -9.47 -4.86
CA ASN A 26 18.07 -9.92 -5.73
C ASN A 26 17.55 -8.75 -6.60
N PRO A 27 17.33 -8.93 -7.91
CA PRO A 27 16.87 -7.87 -8.80
C PRO A 27 15.54 -7.22 -8.36
N LYS A 28 14.62 -8.00 -7.76
CA LYS A 28 13.35 -7.49 -7.25
C LYS A 28 13.59 -6.51 -6.08
N ILE A 29 14.53 -6.83 -5.19
CA ILE A 29 14.89 -5.95 -4.07
C ILE A 29 15.59 -4.68 -4.55
N LYS A 30 16.49 -4.79 -5.54
CA LYS A 30 17.12 -3.62 -6.15
C LYS A 30 16.11 -2.70 -6.81
N LYS A 31 15.12 -3.26 -7.52
CA LYS A 31 14.03 -2.48 -8.13
C LYS A 31 13.23 -1.75 -7.05
N LEU A 32 12.82 -2.43 -5.98
CA LEU A 32 12.08 -1.83 -4.88
C LEU A 32 12.85 -0.66 -4.25
N LEU A 33 14.15 -0.83 -3.98
CA LEU A 33 15.01 0.25 -3.47
C LEU A 33 15.11 1.44 -4.43
N GLN A 34 15.15 1.19 -5.75
CA GLN A 34 15.12 2.26 -6.75
C GLN A 34 13.80 3.03 -6.73
N LEU A 35 12.67 2.33 -6.58
CA LEU A 35 11.36 2.96 -6.43
C LEU A 35 11.27 3.80 -5.15
N GLN A 36 11.88 3.38 -4.05
CA GLN A 36 11.94 4.18 -2.83
C GLN A 36 12.75 5.47 -3.01
N GLN A 37 13.87 5.39 -3.72
CA GLN A 37 14.86 6.48 -3.78
C GLN A 37 14.62 7.47 -4.92
N LYS A 38 14.03 7.04 -6.05
CA LYS A 38 14.00 7.82 -7.28
C LYS A 38 12.60 8.03 -7.83
N SER A 39 12.16 9.30 -7.87
CA SER A 39 10.89 9.67 -8.50
C SER A 39 10.82 9.32 -9.99
N SER A 40 11.95 9.40 -10.70
CA SER A 40 12.04 9.01 -12.11
C SER A 40 11.72 7.53 -12.32
N GLU A 41 12.21 6.66 -11.43
CA GLU A 41 11.92 5.22 -11.50
C GLU A 41 10.44 4.92 -11.19
N ARG A 42 9.85 5.64 -10.20
CA ARG A 42 8.41 5.52 -9.90
C ARG A 42 7.55 5.90 -11.11
N ARG A 43 7.81 7.05 -11.71
CA ARG A 43 7.10 7.51 -12.91
C ARG A 43 7.26 6.55 -14.09
N LYS A 44 8.50 6.09 -14.36
CA LYS A 44 8.78 5.14 -15.44
C LYS A 44 8.08 3.79 -15.25
N ALA A 45 8.05 3.29 -14.02
CA ALA A 45 7.43 2.01 -13.70
C ALA A 45 5.92 2.11 -13.50
N GLY A 46 5.36 3.29 -13.25
CA GLY A 46 3.99 3.47 -12.80
C GLY A 46 3.72 2.80 -11.45
N LEU A 47 4.75 2.76 -10.58
CA LEU A 47 4.71 2.08 -9.29
C LEU A 47 5.25 2.98 -8.19
N PHE A 48 4.71 2.82 -6.99
CA PHE A 48 5.25 3.41 -5.76
C PHE A 48 5.32 2.36 -4.64
N VAL A 49 6.04 2.69 -3.57
CA VAL A 49 6.23 1.77 -2.44
C VAL A 49 5.36 2.19 -1.27
N VAL A 50 4.71 1.21 -0.68
CA VAL A 50 3.89 1.35 0.52
C VAL A 50 4.46 0.43 1.60
N GLU A 51 4.72 0.98 2.78
CA GLU A 51 5.24 0.25 3.92
C GLU A 51 4.20 0.22 5.04
N GLY A 52 3.97 -0.96 5.57
CA GLY A 52 3.01 -1.20 6.65
C GLY A 52 1.76 -1.94 6.18
N GLN A 53 1.29 -2.85 7.02
CA GLN A 53 0.12 -3.66 6.71
C GLN A 53 -1.13 -2.81 6.53
N ARG A 54 -1.35 -1.84 7.43
CA ARG A 54 -2.54 -0.96 7.40
C ARG A 54 -2.58 -0.10 6.14
N GLU A 55 -1.43 0.40 5.72
CA GLU A 55 -1.27 1.22 4.51
C GLU A 55 -1.55 0.39 3.26
N VAL A 56 -1.03 -0.84 3.19
CA VAL A 56 -1.31 -1.78 2.09
C VAL A 56 -2.79 -2.15 2.04
N GLU A 57 -3.40 -2.41 3.20
CA GLU A 57 -4.84 -2.69 3.31
C GLU A 57 -5.70 -1.53 2.82
N ARG A 58 -5.36 -0.29 3.22
CA ARG A 58 -6.03 0.92 2.75
C ARG A 58 -5.90 1.10 1.24
N CYS A 59 -4.72 0.84 0.67
CA CYS A 59 -4.53 0.86 -0.78
C CYS A 59 -5.47 -0.12 -1.47
N ALA A 60 -5.55 -1.37 -1.00
CA ALA A 60 -6.45 -2.39 -1.55
C ALA A 60 -7.93 -1.97 -1.42
N MET A 61 -8.36 -1.50 -0.24
CA MET A 61 -9.74 -1.04 0.00
C MET A 61 -10.13 0.15 -0.88
N LYS A 62 -9.18 1.03 -1.21
CA LYS A 62 -9.40 2.18 -2.10
C LYS A 62 -9.19 1.82 -3.58
N GLY A 63 -9.13 0.53 -3.90
CA GLY A 63 -9.04 0.04 -5.28
C GLY A 63 -7.72 0.36 -5.97
N TYR A 64 -6.63 0.51 -5.23
CA TYR A 64 -5.29 0.50 -5.81
C TYR A 64 -4.90 -0.93 -6.18
N GLU A 65 -4.29 -1.08 -7.34
CA GLU A 65 -3.75 -2.37 -7.78
C GLU A 65 -2.40 -2.62 -7.10
N ILE A 66 -2.31 -3.69 -6.31
CA ILE A 66 -1.07 -4.11 -5.68
C ILE A 66 -0.34 -5.02 -6.65
N ASP A 67 0.87 -4.63 -7.08
CA ASP A 67 1.68 -5.38 -8.03
C ASP A 67 2.45 -6.51 -7.34
N SER A 68 3.07 -6.20 -6.21
CA SER A 68 3.81 -7.20 -5.44
C SER A 68 3.88 -6.86 -3.95
N ILE A 69 4.00 -7.90 -3.11
CA ILE A 69 4.16 -7.80 -1.67
C ILE A 69 5.43 -8.54 -1.25
N PHE A 70 6.19 -7.89 -0.40
CA PHE A 70 7.37 -8.44 0.29
C PHE A 70 7.06 -8.48 1.78
N PHE A 71 7.01 -9.67 2.38
CA PHE A 71 6.71 -9.78 3.80
C PHE A 71 7.75 -10.58 4.54
N CYS A 72 8.06 -10.17 5.76
CA CYS A 72 8.97 -10.86 6.66
C CYS A 72 8.15 -11.50 7.80
N ARG A 73 7.91 -12.82 7.70
CA ARG A 73 7.09 -13.58 8.65
C ARG A 73 7.53 -13.39 10.11
N ASN A 74 8.84 -13.37 10.35
CA ASN A 74 9.38 -13.26 11.71
C ASN A 74 9.10 -11.89 12.35
N ILE A 75 9.08 -10.82 11.54
CA ILE A 75 8.77 -9.46 12.01
C ILE A 75 7.27 -9.28 12.15
N ALA A 76 6.49 -9.71 11.16
CA ALA A 76 5.04 -9.64 11.20
C ALA A 76 4.46 -10.33 12.46
N LYS A 77 5.02 -11.50 12.84
CA LYS A 77 4.64 -12.22 14.06
C LYS A 77 5.00 -11.52 15.36
N SER A 78 6.11 -10.78 15.39
CA SER A 78 6.58 -10.10 16.60
C SER A 78 5.92 -8.75 16.83
N ALA A 79 5.47 -8.08 15.77
CA ALA A 79 4.89 -6.75 15.86
C ALA A 79 3.50 -6.73 16.50
N GLN A 80 2.70 -7.77 16.28
CA GLN A 80 1.34 -7.88 16.84
C GLN A 80 0.93 -9.35 17.00
N PRO A 81 1.18 -9.99 18.16
CA PRO A 81 0.87 -11.41 18.38
C PRO A 81 -0.61 -11.78 18.18
N GLU A 82 -1.52 -10.85 18.45
CA GLU A 82 -2.96 -11.03 18.29
C GLU A 82 -3.46 -10.77 16.87
N LEU A 83 -2.63 -10.15 16.02
CA LEU A 83 -2.93 -9.77 14.63
C LEU A 83 -2.24 -10.69 13.60
N ASN A 84 -1.65 -11.82 14.03
CA ASN A 84 -1.12 -12.83 13.10
C ASN A 84 -2.16 -13.28 12.06
N ASP A 85 -3.43 -13.20 12.44
CA ASP A 85 -4.57 -13.48 11.58
C ASP A 85 -4.71 -12.44 10.45
N THR A 86 -4.35 -11.18 10.69
CA THR A 86 -4.61 -10.09 9.75
C THR A 86 -3.62 -10.04 8.60
N THR A 87 -2.32 -10.25 8.81
CA THR A 87 -1.34 -10.28 7.69
C THR A 87 -1.58 -11.50 6.82
N GLU A 88 -1.76 -12.68 7.41
CA GLU A 88 -2.05 -13.91 6.67
C GLU A 88 -3.39 -13.79 5.92
N HIS A 89 -4.43 -13.25 6.54
CA HIS A 89 -5.72 -12.97 5.87
C HIS A 89 -5.60 -11.96 4.73
N LEU A 90 -4.82 -10.90 4.91
CA LEU A 90 -4.55 -9.95 3.84
C LEU A 90 -3.87 -10.63 2.64
N LEU A 91 -2.81 -11.41 2.90
CA LEU A 91 -2.08 -12.12 1.86
C LEU A 91 -2.97 -13.16 1.15
N GLU A 92 -3.77 -13.93 1.91
CA GLU A 92 -4.72 -14.90 1.34
C GLU A 92 -5.78 -14.23 0.47
N ARG A 93 -6.36 -13.11 0.94
CA ARG A 93 -7.35 -12.35 0.17
C ARG A 93 -6.77 -11.87 -1.15
N LEU A 94 -5.62 -11.22 -1.10
CA LEU A 94 -4.94 -10.67 -2.28
C LEU A 94 -4.49 -11.77 -3.25
N GLN A 95 -4.10 -12.92 -2.73
CA GLN A 95 -3.72 -14.07 -3.57
C GLN A 95 -4.95 -14.71 -4.25
N ARG A 96 -6.10 -14.78 -3.59
CA ARG A 96 -7.35 -15.27 -4.20
C ARG A 96 -7.83 -14.37 -5.35
N GLU A 97 -7.58 -13.07 -5.25
CA GLU A 97 -7.85 -12.11 -6.31
C GLU A 97 -6.93 -12.31 -7.54
N GLY A 98 -5.90 -13.14 -7.41
CA GLY A 98 -5.13 -13.76 -8.50
C GLY A 98 -4.15 -12.84 -9.23
N LYS A 99 -3.92 -11.62 -8.76
CA LYS A 99 -3.11 -10.61 -9.47
C LYS A 99 -1.83 -10.21 -8.75
N VAL A 100 -1.65 -10.57 -7.48
CA VAL A 100 -0.56 -10.09 -6.63
C VAL A 100 0.56 -11.11 -6.52
N ARG A 101 1.79 -10.71 -6.77
CA ARG A 101 2.98 -11.53 -6.53
C ARG A 101 3.41 -11.37 -5.08
N ILE A 102 3.53 -12.47 -4.34
CA ILE A 102 3.87 -12.44 -2.93
C ILE A 102 5.23 -13.11 -2.74
N PHE A 103 6.12 -12.41 -2.03
CA PHE A 103 7.49 -12.85 -1.73
C PHE A 103 7.70 -12.86 -0.21
N GLU A 104 8.15 -13.99 0.32
CA GLU A 104 8.63 -14.06 1.69
C GLU A 104 10.10 -13.70 1.73
N ILE A 105 10.47 -12.71 2.54
CA ILE A 105 11.83 -12.17 2.60
C ILE A 105 12.47 -12.43 3.97
N SER A 106 13.79 -12.56 3.98
CA SER A 106 14.55 -12.68 5.22
C SER A 106 14.54 -11.38 6.03
N LYS A 107 14.82 -11.49 7.35
CA LYS A 107 14.95 -10.32 8.22
C LYS A 107 16.03 -9.34 7.73
N GLU A 108 17.13 -9.85 7.19
CA GLU A 108 18.21 -9.05 6.62
C GLU A 108 17.73 -8.24 5.42
N VAL A 109 17.00 -8.87 4.49
CA VAL A 109 16.42 -8.20 3.33
C VAL A 109 15.41 -7.15 3.79
N TYR A 110 14.54 -7.52 4.75
CA TYR A 110 13.55 -6.58 5.28
C TYR A 110 14.20 -5.35 5.90
N SER A 111 15.22 -5.52 6.77
CA SER A 111 15.96 -4.41 7.37
C SER A 111 16.62 -3.47 6.35
N LYS A 112 16.89 -3.98 5.14
CA LYS A 112 17.45 -3.18 4.04
C LYS A 112 16.41 -2.34 3.32
N ILE A 113 15.17 -2.82 3.21
CA ILE A 113 14.08 -2.16 2.47
C ILE A 113 13.13 -1.38 3.37
N ALA A 114 13.11 -1.63 4.66
CA ALA A 114 12.31 -0.89 5.62
C ALA A 114 12.78 0.55 5.72
N TYR A 115 11.88 1.50 5.62
CA TYR A 115 12.15 2.93 5.77
C TYR A 115 12.06 3.36 7.24
N ARG A 116 11.18 2.70 8.02
CA ARG A 116 10.94 2.97 9.43
C ARG A 116 11.48 1.85 10.31
N GLU A 117 12.02 2.18 11.49
CA GLU A 117 12.56 1.19 12.43
C GLU A 117 11.47 0.28 13.04
N SER A 118 10.23 0.76 13.14
CA SER A 118 9.10 0.03 13.74
C SER A 118 8.05 -0.30 12.67
N THR A 119 8.27 -1.39 11.92
CA THR A 119 7.37 -1.77 10.85
C THR A 119 6.75 -3.14 11.05
N GLU A 120 5.59 -3.33 10.46
CA GLU A 120 4.73 -4.51 10.60
C GLU A 120 5.19 -5.69 9.72
N GLY A 121 6.41 -5.61 9.16
CA GLY A 121 6.98 -6.70 8.36
C GLY A 121 6.43 -6.81 6.94
N VAL A 122 5.75 -5.79 6.42
CA VAL A 122 5.12 -5.79 5.09
C VAL A 122 5.54 -4.55 4.30
N VAL A 123 5.96 -4.75 3.05
CA VAL A 123 6.23 -3.69 2.06
C VAL A 123 5.59 -4.11 0.74
N ALA A 124 4.94 -3.19 0.03
CA ALA A 124 4.29 -3.47 -1.24
C ALA A 124 4.74 -2.51 -2.36
N GLU A 125 4.79 -3.00 -3.59
CA GLU A 125 4.79 -2.20 -4.81
C GLU A 125 3.33 -2.04 -5.25
N VAL A 126 2.87 -0.81 -5.42
CA VAL A 126 1.49 -0.45 -5.74
C VAL A 126 1.47 0.39 -7.00
N ARG A 127 0.50 0.16 -7.89
CA ARG A 127 0.35 0.94 -9.12
C ARG A 127 -0.16 2.33 -8.82
N THR A 128 0.44 3.32 -9.50
CA THR A 128 -0.09 4.69 -9.48
C THR A 128 -1.44 4.73 -10.18
N LYS A 129 -2.33 5.60 -9.71
CA LYS A 129 -3.58 5.91 -10.42
C LYS A 129 -3.40 7.21 -11.20
N ASP A 130 -3.82 7.18 -12.45
CA ASP A 130 -3.98 8.39 -13.26
C ASP A 130 -5.39 8.95 -12.99
N MET A 131 -5.47 9.91 -12.06
CA MET A 131 -6.72 10.54 -11.64
C MET A 131 -6.94 11.81 -12.45
N LYS A 132 -8.08 11.94 -13.09
CA LYS A 132 -8.48 13.12 -13.86
C LYS A 132 -9.57 13.91 -13.14
N LEU A 133 -9.76 15.16 -13.52
CA LEU A 133 -10.82 16.00 -12.93
C LEU A 133 -12.22 15.41 -13.16
N GLU A 134 -12.41 14.74 -14.28
CA GLU A 134 -13.69 14.07 -14.62
C GLU A 134 -14.01 12.93 -13.63
N ASP A 135 -12.97 12.31 -13.03
CA ASP A 135 -13.12 11.22 -12.06
C ASP A 135 -13.62 11.71 -10.69
N LEU A 136 -13.73 13.05 -10.49
CA LEU A 136 -14.26 13.63 -9.25
C LEU A 136 -15.74 13.29 -9.02
N GLY A 137 -16.48 12.95 -10.09
CA GLY A 137 -17.90 12.60 -10.02
C GLY A 137 -18.79 13.80 -9.65
N ILE A 138 -18.39 15.01 -10.06
CA ILE A 138 -19.19 16.23 -9.93
C ILE A 138 -20.12 16.30 -11.14
N ASP A 139 -21.42 16.42 -10.92
CA ASP A 139 -22.41 16.48 -11.98
C ASP A 139 -22.51 17.89 -12.63
N GLU A 140 -23.35 18.03 -13.66
CA GLU A 140 -23.56 19.29 -14.39
C GLU A 140 -24.11 20.43 -13.50
N SER A 141 -24.73 20.12 -12.38
CA SER A 141 -25.18 21.10 -11.40
C SER A 141 -24.10 21.53 -10.41
N GLY A 142 -22.89 20.95 -10.53
CA GLY A 142 -21.79 21.19 -9.63
C GLY A 142 -21.89 20.43 -8.29
N MET A 143 -22.74 19.39 -8.23
CA MET A 143 -22.95 18.60 -7.01
C MET A 143 -22.23 17.26 -7.11
N LYS A 144 -21.84 16.72 -5.94
CA LYS A 144 -21.29 15.38 -5.79
C LYS A 144 -22.18 14.60 -4.82
N ASN A 145 -22.75 13.51 -5.29
CA ASN A 145 -23.67 12.70 -4.46
C ASN A 145 -24.80 13.53 -3.80
N GLY A 146 -25.27 14.60 -4.47
CA GLY A 146 -26.35 15.46 -3.98
C GLY A 146 -25.92 16.53 -2.96
N HIS A 147 -24.62 16.76 -2.75
CA HIS A 147 -24.11 17.86 -1.90
C HIS A 147 -23.05 18.69 -2.63
N ALA A 148 -22.83 19.92 -2.18
CA ALA A 148 -21.74 20.76 -2.69
C ALA A 148 -20.38 20.15 -2.28
N PRO A 149 -19.47 19.88 -3.25
CA PRO A 149 -18.19 19.26 -2.96
C PRO A 149 -17.24 20.24 -2.24
N LEU A 150 -16.51 19.74 -1.24
CA LEU A 150 -15.40 20.44 -0.62
C LEU A 150 -14.09 20.04 -1.33
N LEU A 151 -13.54 20.96 -2.10
CA LEU A 151 -12.29 20.74 -2.84
C LEU A 151 -11.16 21.54 -2.22
N VAL A 152 -10.00 20.91 -2.04
CA VAL A 152 -8.78 21.57 -1.62
C VAL A 152 -7.86 21.66 -2.83
N VAL A 153 -7.46 22.87 -3.21
CA VAL A 153 -6.52 23.10 -4.34
C VAL A 153 -5.18 23.57 -3.78
N LEU A 154 -4.12 22.87 -4.14
CA LEU A 154 -2.76 23.15 -3.72
C LEU A 154 -1.93 23.54 -4.93
N GLU A 155 -1.18 24.62 -4.84
CA GLU A 155 -0.25 25.09 -5.86
C GLU A 155 1.17 25.12 -5.29
N GLY A 156 2.14 24.61 -6.06
CA GLY A 156 3.56 24.74 -5.77
C GLY A 156 4.02 24.11 -4.45
N VAL A 157 3.41 23.01 -4.00
CA VAL A 157 3.83 22.33 -2.77
C VAL A 157 5.18 21.64 -2.97
N GLU A 158 6.23 22.11 -2.28
CA GLU A 158 7.60 21.63 -2.46
C GLU A 158 7.99 20.52 -1.47
N LYS A 159 7.49 20.59 -0.22
CA LYS A 159 7.92 19.69 0.85
C LYS A 159 6.96 18.52 1.02
N PRO A 160 7.43 17.25 0.94
CA PRO A 160 6.57 16.07 1.14
C PRO A 160 5.84 16.08 2.48
N GLY A 161 6.49 16.52 3.55
CA GLY A 161 5.88 16.62 4.88
C GLY A 161 4.70 17.58 4.93
N ASN A 162 4.77 18.73 4.22
CA ASN A 162 3.66 19.67 4.12
C ASN A 162 2.48 19.06 3.34
N LEU A 163 2.77 18.42 2.22
CA LEU A 163 1.76 17.72 1.45
C LEU A 163 1.04 16.66 2.29
N GLY A 164 1.79 15.81 2.98
CA GLY A 164 1.21 14.78 3.86
C GLY A 164 0.39 15.36 5.01
N ALA A 165 0.78 16.51 5.58
CA ALA A 165 0.01 17.19 6.62
C ALA A 165 -1.31 17.73 6.07
N ILE A 166 -1.29 18.37 4.90
CA ILE A 166 -2.48 18.91 4.26
C ILE A 166 -3.44 17.77 3.86
N LEU A 167 -2.92 16.68 3.29
CA LEU A 167 -3.74 15.52 2.93
C LEU A 167 -4.46 14.92 4.15
N ARG A 168 -3.77 14.79 5.29
CA ARG A 168 -4.40 14.33 6.55
C ARG A 168 -5.48 15.27 7.04
N THR A 169 -5.25 16.59 6.94
CA THR A 169 -6.24 17.60 7.35
C THR A 169 -7.44 17.58 6.41
N ALA A 170 -7.23 17.47 5.12
CA ALA A 170 -8.30 17.37 4.12
C ALA A 170 -9.16 16.12 4.35
N ASP A 171 -8.53 14.97 4.60
CA ASP A 171 -9.23 13.71 4.93
C ASP A 171 -10.07 13.87 6.21
N ALA A 172 -9.48 14.44 7.27
CA ALA A 172 -10.17 14.67 8.55
C ALA A 172 -11.33 15.68 8.44
N SER A 173 -11.25 16.64 7.53
CA SER A 173 -12.33 17.60 7.27
C SER A 173 -13.41 17.09 6.31
N GLY A 174 -13.27 15.89 5.79
CA GLY A 174 -14.19 15.29 4.83
C GLY A 174 -14.14 15.94 3.45
N ALA A 175 -12.96 16.45 3.04
CA ALA A 175 -12.81 16.99 1.69
C ALA A 175 -13.01 15.89 0.64
N ASP A 176 -13.77 16.21 -0.41
CA ASP A 176 -14.10 15.30 -1.50
C ASP A 176 -12.92 15.02 -2.42
N ALA A 177 -12.02 16.00 -2.56
CA ALA A 177 -10.78 15.83 -3.31
C ALA A 177 -9.72 16.86 -2.91
N VAL A 178 -8.46 16.49 -3.17
CA VAL A 178 -7.30 17.38 -3.15
C VAL A 178 -6.71 17.41 -4.54
N ILE A 179 -6.70 18.61 -5.14
CA ILE A 179 -6.12 18.89 -6.47
C ILE A 179 -4.76 19.51 -6.24
N VAL A 180 -3.72 18.92 -6.84
CA VAL A 180 -2.34 19.42 -6.68
C VAL A 180 -1.86 19.93 -8.03
N CYS A 181 -1.59 21.25 -8.10
CA CYS A 181 -1.06 21.93 -9.27
C CYS A 181 0.44 22.17 -9.08
N ASP A 182 1.21 21.95 -10.15
CA ASP A 182 2.67 22.16 -10.18
C ASP A 182 3.41 21.67 -8.93
N PRO A 183 3.27 20.37 -8.59
CA PRO A 183 3.90 19.83 -7.39
C PRO A 183 5.44 19.89 -7.52
N GLY A 184 6.08 20.65 -6.63
CA GLY A 184 7.54 20.64 -6.47
C GLY A 184 8.06 19.36 -5.79
N THR A 185 7.14 18.48 -5.36
CA THR A 185 7.45 17.18 -4.74
C THR A 185 6.72 16.05 -5.44
N ASP A 186 7.27 14.85 -5.34
CA ASP A 186 6.62 13.64 -5.85
C ASP A 186 5.48 13.21 -4.91
N LEU A 187 4.27 13.11 -5.45
CA LEU A 187 3.06 12.71 -4.70
C LEU A 187 3.15 11.29 -4.11
N TYR A 188 3.96 10.43 -4.73
CA TYR A 188 4.18 9.03 -4.35
C TYR A 188 5.53 8.81 -3.65
N ASN A 189 6.11 9.86 -3.07
CA ASN A 189 7.32 9.70 -2.26
C ASN A 189 6.98 8.94 -0.96
N PRO A 190 7.75 7.87 -0.59
CA PRO A 190 7.52 7.10 0.62
C PRO A 190 7.69 7.92 1.90
#